data_cc3ab2261f20459c43df89890b27097a
#
_entry.id   cc3ab2261f20459c43df89890b27097a
#
_cell.length_a   1.000
_cell.length_b   1.000
_cell.length_c   1.000
_cell.angle_alpha   90.00
_cell.angle_beta   90.00
_cell.angle_gamma   90.00
#
_symmetry.space_group_name_H-M   'P 1'
#
loop_
_entity.id
_entity.type
_entity.pdbx_description
1 polymer ?
#
loop_
_entity_poly.entity_id
_entity_poly.type
_entity_poly.pdbx_seq_one_letter_code
_entity_poly.pdbx_strand_id
1 'polypeptide(L)'
;MKHSINFSKKTRLVILSFIIFVSCHKDRDSNPAKTKTELLTAGTWKYTAATINPAYDYYGDGTTVTNIFEIMKPCEKDDFETYKANGIWEYREGPTECDPTDPQDFSLPWSFTANETKLLVGSVEHTILELTATTLKLRYTFEDAGNTYTEEDTYEH
;
A
#
# COMPACT_ATOMS: atom_id res chain seq x y z
N MET A 1 -12.74 -0.07 -94.59
CA MET A 1 -12.06 -1.39 -94.66
C MET A 1 -11.95 -1.87 -93.23
N LYS A 2 -12.82 -2.71 -92.84
CA LYS A 2 -12.71 -4.15 -92.54
C LYS A 2 -11.38 -4.53 -91.88
N HIS A 3 -11.40 -4.92 -90.61
CA HIS A 3 -11.21 -6.27 -90.08
C HIS A 3 -11.17 -6.14 -88.53
N SER A 4 -12.07 -6.76 -87.87
CA SER A 4 -12.27 -8.16 -87.49
C SER A 4 -11.48 -8.60 -86.29
N ILE A 5 -12.20 -8.62 -85.20
CA ILE A 5 -12.38 -9.63 -84.15
C ILE A 5 -11.20 -10.59 -83.93
N ASN A 6 -10.74 -10.71 -82.68
CA ASN A 6 -10.69 -12.04 -82.08
C ASN A 6 -10.81 -12.05 -80.54
N PHE A 7 -11.61 -12.95 -80.13
CA PHE A 7 -12.00 -13.36 -78.80
C PHE A 7 -10.90 -14.21 -78.16
N SER A 8 -10.50 -13.96 -76.94
CA SER A 8 -9.83 -15.02 -76.18
C SER A 8 -10.07 -14.91 -74.72
N LYS A 9 -10.85 -15.84 -74.30
CA LYS A 9 -10.83 -16.64 -73.09
C LYS A 9 -10.71 -15.91 -71.70
N LYS A 10 -11.85 -15.99 -71.02
CA LYS A 10 -12.06 -15.78 -69.59
C LYS A 10 -11.14 -16.68 -68.78
N THR A 11 -10.22 -16.12 -68.07
CA THR A 11 -9.62 -16.77 -66.90
C THR A 11 -10.22 -16.13 -65.67
N ARG A 12 -11.14 -16.83 -65.05
CA ARG A 12 -11.69 -16.46 -63.73
C ARG A 12 -10.62 -16.76 -62.67
N LEU A 13 -9.96 -15.73 -62.24
CA LEU A 13 -9.11 -15.82 -61.03
C LEU A 13 -10.03 -15.77 -59.81
N VAL A 14 -10.29 -16.94 -59.24
CA VAL A 14 -10.96 -17.07 -57.95
C VAL A 14 -9.94 -16.67 -56.91
N ILE A 15 -10.01 -15.42 -56.44
CA ILE A 15 -9.26 -14.96 -55.25
C ILE A 15 -9.99 -15.53 -54.03
N LEU A 16 -9.46 -16.63 -53.54
CA LEU A 16 -9.88 -17.21 -52.25
C LEU A 16 -9.36 -16.30 -51.13
N SER A 17 -10.24 -15.39 -50.72
CA SER A 17 -9.92 -14.47 -49.58
C SER A 17 -9.89 -15.29 -48.30
N PHE A 18 -8.69 -15.63 -47.84
CA PHE A 18 -8.46 -16.26 -46.54
C PHE A 18 -8.65 -15.17 -45.47
N ILE A 19 -9.86 -15.08 -44.91
CA ILE A 19 -10.14 -14.25 -43.77
C ILE A 19 -9.51 -14.95 -42.55
N ILE A 20 -8.30 -14.52 -42.17
CA ILE A 20 -7.68 -14.93 -40.93
C ILE A 20 -8.44 -14.18 -39.82
N PHE A 21 -9.35 -14.87 -39.14
CA PHE A 21 -9.89 -14.40 -37.87
C PHE A 21 -8.76 -14.48 -36.87
N VAL A 22 -8.06 -13.35 -36.65
CA VAL A 22 -7.24 -13.16 -35.48
C VAL A 22 -8.22 -13.06 -34.30
N SER A 23 -8.50 -14.19 -33.67
CA SER A 23 -9.17 -14.25 -32.40
C SER A 23 -8.22 -13.63 -31.36
N CYS A 24 -8.34 -12.34 -31.08
CA CYS A 24 -7.81 -11.78 -29.86
C CYS A 24 -8.53 -12.47 -28.71
N HIS A 25 -7.91 -13.51 -28.17
CA HIS A 25 -8.21 -13.97 -26.82
C HIS A 25 -7.78 -12.82 -25.89
N LYS A 26 -8.72 -11.99 -25.52
CA LYS A 26 -8.57 -11.06 -24.42
C LYS A 26 -8.68 -11.94 -23.18
N ASP A 27 -7.51 -12.32 -22.65
CA ASP A 27 -7.44 -12.94 -21.32
C ASP A 27 -8.12 -11.99 -20.34
N ARG A 28 -9.35 -12.33 -19.96
CA ARG A 28 -10.21 -11.56 -19.06
C ARG A 28 -9.97 -11.94 -17.60
N ASP A 29 -8.73 -12.20 -17.23
CA ASP A 29 -8.35 -12.46 -15.84
C ASP A 29 -7.38 -11.43 -15.28
N SER A 30 -7.35 -10.21 -15.82
CA SER A 30 -6.73 -9.11 -15.11
C SER A 30 -7.73 -8.54 -14.12
N ASN A 31 -7.79 -9.10 -12.93
CA ASN A 31 -8.32 -8.38 -11.79
C ASN A 31 -7.52 -7.06 -11.71
N PRO A 32 -8.16 -5.88 -11.81
CA PRO A 32 -7.42 -4.63 -11.80
C PRO A 32 -6.61 -4.56 -10.51
N ALA A 33 -5.36 -4.10 -10.62
CA ALA A 33 -4.52 -3.91 -9.44
C ALA A 33 -5.28 -3.02 -8.43
N LYS A 34 -5.27 -3.41 -7.17
CA LYS A 34 -5.89 -2.63 -6.10
C LYS A 34 -5.23 -1.26 -6.01
N THR A 35 -6.02 -0.24 -5.80
CA THR A 35 -5.54 1.11 -5.47
C THR A 35 -4.87 1.12 -4.10
N LYS A 36 -4.04 2.13 -3.82
CA LYS A 36 -3.42 2.27 -2.50
C LYS A 36 -4.45 2.43 -1.39
N THR A 37 -5.56 3.14 -1.67
CA THR A 37 -6.67 3.23 -0.73
C THR A 37 -7.27 1.85 -0.44
N GLU A 38 -7.54 1.03 -1.46
CA GLU A 38 -8.08 -0.32 -1.27
C GLU A 38 -7.09 -1.24 -0.52
N LEU A 39 -5.78 -1.07 -0.72
CA LEU A 39 -4.77 -1.80 0.03
C LEU A 39 -4.77 -1.35 1.50
N LEU A 40 -4.68 -0.05 1.75
CA LEU A 40 -4.57 0.50 3.10
C LEU A 40 -5.82 0.23 3.95
N THR A 41 -7.00 0.26 3.33
CA THR A 41 -8.29 0.09 4.02
C THR A 41 -8.81 -1.35 4.05
N ALA A 42 -8.00 -2.33 3.63
CA ALA A 42 -8.45 -3.72 3.46
C ALA A 42 -8.73 -4.45 4.79
N GLY A 43 -8.14 -4.01 5.89
CA GLY A 43 -8.30 -4.68 7.19
C GLY A 43 -7.63 -3.93 8.33
N THR A 44 -7.24 -4.67 9.35
CA THR A 44 -6.52 -4.16 10.52
C THR A 44 -5.03 -4.40 10.36
N TRP A 45 -4.22 -3.43 10.77
CA TRP A 45 -2.78 -3.46 10.71
C TRP A 45 -2.22 -3.66 12.11
N LYS A 46 -1.40 -4.69 12.28
CA LYS A 46 -0.70 -4.97 13.55
C LYS A 46 0.77 -4.63 13.41
N TYR A 47 1.31 -4.04 14.44
CA TYR A 47 2.71 -3.72 14.55
C TYR A 47 3.55 -5.01 14.61
N THR A 48 4.53 -5.16 13.75
CA THR A 48 5.39 -6.35 13.69
C THR A 48 6.88 -6.05 13.81
N ALA A 49 7.29 -4.81 13.49
CA ALA A 49 8.64 -4.34 13.71
C ALA A 49 8.67 -2.81 13.82
N ALA A 50 9.62 -2.32 14.61
CA ALA A 50 9.94 -0.89 14.72
C ALA A 50 11.43 -0.71 15.01
N THR A 51 12.07 0.15 14.22
CA THR A 51 13.48 0.50 14.40
C THR A 51 13.67 2.00 14.38
N ILE A 52 14.67 2.48 15.11
CA ILE A 52 14.99 3.90 15.18
C ILE A 52 16.48 4.15 15.00
N ASN A 53 16.83 5.22 14.33
CA ASN A 53 18.22 5.64 14.12
C ASN A 53 18.34 7.18 14.24
N PRO A 54 19.31 7.68 15.03
CA PRO A 54 20.19 6.97 15.98
C PRO A 54 19.43 6.29 17.12
N ALA A 55 20.13 5.55 17.98
CA ALA A 55 19.54 4.95 19.18
C ALA A 55 18.86 6.01 20.05
N TYR A 56 17.67 5.71 20.56
CA TYR A 56 16.77 6.63 21.24
C TYR A 56 16.33 6.06 22.60
N ASP A 57 16.22 6.93 23.60
CA ASP A 57 15.67 6.58 24.89
C ASP A 57 14.13 6.63 24.85
N TYR A 58 13.54 5.53 24.42
CA TYR A 58 12.12 5.43 24.09
C TYR A 58 11.20 5.61 25.31
N TYR A 59 11.60 5.07 26.46
CA TYR A 59 10.83 5.18 27.71
C TYR A 59 11.30 6.31 28.66
N GLY A 60 12.35 7.03 28.30
CA GLY A 60 12.88 8.10 29.15
C GLY A 60 13.57 7.59 30.42
N ASP A 61 14.07 6.36 30.42
CA ASP A 61 14.72 5.70 31.55
C ASP A 61 16.26 5.76 31.52
N GLY A 62 16.82 6.40 30.51
CA GLY A 62 18.25 6.51 30.24
C GLY A 62 18.82 5.38 29.38
N THR A 63 18.00 4.40 28.99
CA THR A 63 18.42 3.27 28.14
C THR A 63 18.09 3.57 26.69
N THR A 64 19.09 3.63 25.81
CA THR A 64 18.86 3.87 24.38
C THR A 64 18.79 2.56 23.60
N VAL A 65 17.88 2.51 22.60
CA VAL A 65 17.64 1.34 21.76
C VAL A 65 17.58 1.73 20.30
N THR A 66 17.82 0.77 19.41
CA THR A 66 17.61 0.89 17.96
C THR A 66 16.48 0.00 17.47
N ASN A 67 16.03 -0.96 18.27
CA ASN A 67 14.90 -1.84 17.99
C ASN A 67 13.82 -1.59 19.05
N ILE A 68 12.86 -0.74 18.70
CA ILE A 68 11.75 -0.36 19.60
C ILE A 68 10.85 -1.56 19.85
N PHE A 69 10.55 -2.34 18.79
CA PHE A 69 9.64 -3.47 18.92
C PHE A 69 10.10 -4.53 19.93
N GLU A 70 11.41 -4.72 20.10
CA GLU A 70 11.92 -5.67 21.12
C GLU A 70 11.57 -5.27 22.53
N ILE A 71 11.62 -3.98 22.84
CA ILE A 71 11.38 -3.46 24.19
C ILE A 71 9.91 -3.15 24.50
N MET A 72 9.03 -3.13 23.47
CA MET A 72 7.60 -2.93 23.67
C MET A 72 7.02 -3.99 24.60
N LYS A 73 6.10 -3.57 25.45
CA LYS A 73 5.35 -4.47 26.33
C LYS A 73 4.43 -5.39 25.53
N PRO A 74 4.09 -6.58 26.04
CA PRO A 74 3.15 -7.46 25.38
C PRO A 74 1.79 -6.81 25.04
N CYS A 75 1.30 -5.94 25.90
CA CYS A 75 0.06 -5.19 25.71
C CYS A 75 0.14 -4.10 24.61
N GLU A 76 1.33 -3.62 24.27
CA GLU A 76 1.56 -2.69 23.17
C GLU A 76 1.71 -3.44 21.82
N LYS A 77 2.07 -4.72 21.86
CA LYS A 77 2.31 -5.55 20.68
C LYS A 77 1.05 -6.19 20.12
N ASP A 78 -0.03 -6.27 20.88
CA ASP A 78 -1.31 -6.81 20.42
C ASP A 78 -2.28 -5.72 19.93
N ASP A 79 -1.87 -4.45 19.99
CA ASP A 79 -2.59 -3.31 19.46
C ASP A 79 -2.72 -3.35 17.93
N PHE A 80 -3.71 -2.64 17.43
CA PHE A 80 -3.94 -2.59 16.01
C PHE A 80 -4.49 -1.25 15.53
N GLU A 81 -4.23 -0.99 14.26
CA GLU A 81 -4.68 0.19 13.55
C GLU A 81 -5.64 -0.17 12.43
N THR A 82 -6.58 0.72 12.14
CA THR A 82 -7.50 0.57 11.02
C THR A 82 -7.62 1.89 10.28
N TYR A 83 -7.40 1.85 8.97
CA TYR A 83 -7.63 2.99 8.07
C TYR A 83 -8.99 2.82 7.40
N LYS A 84 -9.93 3.73 7.66
CA LYS A 84 -11.27 3.69 7.05
C LYS A 84 -11.30 4.50 5.76
N ALA A 85 -12.06 4.04 4.78
CA ALA A 85 -12.20 4.72 3.48
C ALA A 85 -12.79 6.14 3.57
N ASN A 86 -13.41 6.49 4.69
CA ASN A 86 -13.91 7.85 4.96
C ASN A 86 -12.83 8.81 5.50
N GLY A 87 -11.55 8.41 5.51
CA GLY A 87 -10.43 9.24 5.96
C GLY A 87 -10.23 9.27 7.48
N ILE A 88 -10.75 8.29 8.21
CA ILE A 88 -10.51 8.13 9.65
C ILE A 88 -9.57 6.97 9.90
N TRP A 89 -8.49 7.23 10.59
CA TRP A 89 -7.61 6.25 11.20
C TRP A 89 -8.05 6.00 12.63
N GLU A 90 -8.10 4.76 13.04
CA GLU A 90 -8.40 4.33 14.40
C GLU A 90 -7.27 3.47 14.93
N TYR A 91 -6.83 3.80 16.13
CA TYR A 91 -6.00 2.95 16.97
C TYR A 91 -6.87 2.29 18.02
N ARG A 92 -6.59 1.04 18.31
CA ARG A 92 -7.24 0.29 19.37
C ARG A 92 -6.24 -0.56 20.10
N GLU A 93 -6.34 -0.56 21.43
CA GLU A 93 -5.69 -1.57 22.24
C GLU A 93 -6.22 -2.96 21.90
N GLY A 94 -5.34 -3.93 21.97
CA GLY A 94 -5.64 -5.33 21.76
C GLY A 94 -6.40 -5.96 22.95
N PRO A 95 -6.43 -7.29 23.01
CA PRO A 95 -7.05 -8.01 24.14
C PRO A 95 -6.38 -7.75 25.50
N THR A 96 -5.14 -7.26 25.49
CA THR A 96 -4.36 -6.99 26.71
C THR A 96 -4.20 -5.49 26.89
N GLU A 97 -4.99 -4.91 27.77
CA GLU A 97 -4.90 -3.48 28.09
C GLU A 97 -3.62 -3.18 28.89
N CYS A 98 -2.86 -2.15 28.46
CA CYS A 98 -1.68 -1.71 29.19
C CYS A 98 -2.03 -0.96 30.46
N ASP A 99 -3.04 -0.11 30.40
CA ASP A 99 -3.65 0.59 31.55
C ASP A 99 -5.15 0.68 31.33
N PRO A 100 -5.97 -0.04 32.12
CA PRO A 100 -7.43 -0.02 31.95
C PRO A 100 -8.07 1.33 32.28
N THR A 101 -7.30 2.29 32.80
CA THR A 101 -7.78 3.66 33.08
C THR A 101 -7.57 4.61 31.91
N ASP A 102 -6.77 4.23 30.93
CA ASP A 102 -6.55 5.00 29.71
C ASP A 102 -7.63 4.73 28.65
N PRO A 103 -7.86 5.66 27.71
CA PRO A 103 -8.73 5.40 26.56
C PRO A 103 -8.22 4.22 25.74
N GLN A 104 -9.08 3.21 25.56
CA GLN A 104 -8.73 1.98 24.82
C GLN A 104 -8.77 2.14 23.31
N ASP A 105 -9.30 3.25 22.84
CA ASP A 105 -9.29 3.62 21.42
C ASP A 105 -9.20 5.14 21.26
N PHE A 106 -8.67 5.56 20.11
CA PHE A 106 -8.76 6.93 19.65
C PHE A 106 -8.71 6.98 18.12
N SER A 107 -9.07 8.12 17.55
CA SER A 107 -9.12 8.27 16.11
C SER A 107 -8.62 9.62 15.66
N LEU A 108 -7.99 9.65 14.48
CA LEU A 108 -7.45 10.83 13.82
C LEU A 108 -7.85 10.83 12.34
N PRO A 109 -7.90 11.99 11.68
CA PRO A 109 -8.03 12.03 10.23
C PRO A 109 -6.76 11.47 9.57
N TRP A 110 -6.92 10.79 8.43
CA TRP A 110 -5.81 10.40 7.58
C TRP A 110 -6.05 10.79 6.12
N SER A 111 -4.96 10.97 5.38
CA SER A 111 -5.00 11.18 3.93
C SER A 111 -3.66 10.83 3.29
N PHE A 112 -3.69 10.47 2.00
CA PHE A 112 -2.47 10.43 1.21
C PHE A 112 -2.03 11.84 0.81
N THR A 113 -0.72 12.05 0.78
CA THR A 113 -0.06 13.28 0.31
C THR A 113 1.03 12.94 -0.71
N ALA A 114 1.63 13.94 -1.35
CA ALA A 114 2.76 13.80 -2.28
C ALA A 114 2.55 12.72 -3.36
N ASN A 115 1.41 12.74 -4.07
CA ASN A 115 1.04 11.75 -5.07
C ASN A 115 1.00 10.32 -4.49
N GLU A 116 0.42 10.16 -3.31
CA GLU A 116 0.29 8.89 -2.59
C GLU A 116 1.63 8.21 -2.22
N THR A 117 2.71 8.98 -2.11
CA THR A 117 3.99 8.48 -1.58
C THR A 117 4.13 8.68 -0.09
N LYS A 118 3.22 9.47 0.49
CA LYS A 118 3.19 9.77 1.93
C LYS A 118 1.79 9.59 2.49
N LEU A 119 1.74 9.33 3.78
CA LEU A 119 0.55 9.16 4.58
C LEU A 119 0.58 10.18 5.72
N LEU A 120 -0.43 11.04 5.78
CA LEU A 120 -0.66 11.98 6.88
C LEU A 120 -1.68 11.35 7.82
N VAL A 121 -1.32 11.22 9.10
CA VAL A 121 -2.22 10.78 10.17
C VAL A 121 -2.22 11.86 11.24
N GLY A 122 -3.37 12.48 11.46
CA GLY A 122 -3.44 13.67 12.30
C GLY A 122 -2.54 14.79 11.76
N SER A 123 -1.46 15.10 12.47
CA SER A 123 -0.44 16.08 12.06
C SER A 123 0.90 15.45 11.69
N VAL A 124 1.03 14.11 11.75
CA VAL A 124 2.28 13.42 11.49
C VAL A 124 2.29 12.87 10.06
N GLU A 125 3.31 13.24 9.29
CA GLU A 125 3.50 12.79 7.92
C GLU A 125 4.53 11.66 7.88
N HIS A 126 4.11 10.52 7.34
CA HIS A 126 4.94 9.33 7.16
C HIS A 126 5.26 9.13 5.68
N THR A 127 6.48 8.75 5.36
CA THR A 127 6.85 8.27 4.03
C THR A 127 6.45 6.79 3.91
N ILE A 128 5.70 6.43 2.88
CA ILE A 128 5.33 5.05 2.60
C ILE A 128 6.53 4.38 1.91
N LEU A 129 7.17 3.44 2.60
CA LEU A 129 8.25 2.64 2.04
C LEU A 129 7.71 1.41 1.30
N GLU A 130 6.62 0.82 1.82
CA GLU A 130 5.94 -0.32 1.22
C GLU A 130 4.45 -0.26 1.57
N LEU A 131 3.60 -0.62 0.61
CA LEU A 131 2.17 -0.86 0.81
C LEU A 131 1.73 -1.95 -0.14
N THR A 132 1.47 -3.12 0.41
CA THR A 132 0.99 -4.31 -0.29
C THR A 132 -0.34 -4.78 0.30
N ALA A 133 -0.83 -5.94 -0.12
CA ALA A 133 -2.04 -6.52 0.47
C ALA A 133 -1.82 -7.03 1.91
N THR A 134 -0.59 -7.20 2.35
CA THR A 134 -0.26 -7.79 3.65
C THR A 134 0.74 -6.99 4.47
N THR A 135 1.43 -6.02 3.87
CA THR A 135 2.52 -5.28 4.52
C THR A 135 2.34 -3.79 4.30
N LEU A 136 2.42 -3.02 5.37
CA LEU A 136 2.56 -1.57 5.38
C LEU A 136 3.88 -1.24 6.09
N LYS A 137 4.79 -0.55 5.40
CA LYS A 137 6.02 -0.04 6.01
C LYS A 137 6.06 1.48 5.88
N LEU A 138 6.20 2.13 7.02
CA LEU A 138 6.22 3.58 7.15
C LEU A 138 7.56 4.06 7.69
N ARG A 139 7.92 5.29 7.36
CA ARG A 139 9.05 6.00 7.95
C ARG A 139 8.62 7.42 8.30
N TYR A 140 8.97 7.86 9.49
CA TYR A 140 8.88 9.27 9.84
C TYR A 140 10.17 9.75 10.52
N THR A 141 10.32 11.07 10.58
CA THR A 141 11.49 11.71 11.18
C THR A 141 11.02 12.77 12.14
N PHE A 142 11.64 12.83 13.29
CA PHE A 142 11.34 13.83 14.32
C PHE A 142 12.62 14.35 14.96
N GLU A 143 12.48 15.45 15.67
CA GLU A 143 13.57 16.05 16.43
C GLU A 143 13.25 15.98 17.92
N ASP A 144 14.24 15.56 18.70
CA ASP A 144 14.20 15.59 20.15
C ASP A 144 15.56 15.97 20.72
N ALA A 145 15.57 16.89 21.70
CA ALA A 145 16.76 17.41 22.36
C ALA A 145 17.87 17.87 21.39
N GLY A 146 17.49 18.39 20.19
CA GLY A 146 18.40 18.87 19.15
C GLY A 146 19.02 17.79 18.27
N ASN A 147 18.56 16.55 18.41
CA ASN A 147 18.94 15.44 17.53
C ASN A 147 17.77 15.08 16.62
N THR A 148 18.10 14.65 15.40
CA THR A 148 17.12 14.15 14.44
C THR A 148 17.09 12.64 14.48
N TYR A 149 15.91 12.07 14.63
CA TYR A 149 15.65 10.63 14.67
C TYR A 149 14.81 10.22 13.49
N THR A 150 15.09 9.04 12.97
CA THR A 150 14.29 8.41 11.90
C THR A 150 13.80 7.07 12.40
N GLU A 151 12.49 6.87 12.39
CA GLU A 151 11.82 5.64 12.79
C GLU A 151 11.22 4.96 11.56
N GLU A 152 11.34 3.64 11.50
CA GLU A 152 10.73 2.78 10.50
C GLU A 152 9.86 1.73 11.17
N ASP A 153 8.59 1.76 10.83
CA ASP A 153 7.56 0.90 11.35
C ASP A 153 7.09 -0.09 10.30
N THR A 154 6.86 -1.32 10.71
CA THR A 154 6.30 -2.36 9.86
C THR A 154 5.04 -2.91 10.50
N TYR A 155 3.98 -2.99 9.69
CA TYR A 155 2.67 -3.52 10.07
C TYR A 155 2.29 -4.63 9.10
N GLU A 156 1.54 -5.62 9.60
CA GLU A 156 1.00 -6.73 8.82
C GLU A 156 -0.49 -6.94 9.16
N HIS A 157 -1.20 -7.60 8.23
CA HIS A 157 -2.58 -8.06 8.43
C HIS A 157 -2.62 -9.38 9.17
#